data_ae1c1ac4cfaef6e21180219479989c98
#
_entry.id   ae1c1ac4cfaef6e21180219479989c98
#
_cell.length_a   1.000
_cell.length_b   1.000
_cell.length_c   1.000
_cell.angle_alpha   90.00
_cell.angle_beta   90.00
_cell.angle_gamma   90.00
#
_symmetry.space_group_name_H-M   'P 1'
#
loop_
_entity.id
_entity.type
_entity.pdbx_description
1 polymer ?
#
loop_
_entity_poly.entity_id
_entity_poly.type
_entity_poly.pdbx_seq_one_letter_code
_entity_poly.pdbx_strand_id
1 'polypeptide(L)'
;VGKGIIFDTGGTNLKPFKAMLDMHHDMAGSAVAVSTLLALTRLQVPFAVDCWLAITENRLSGGAYKSRDIVTASNGTTIEVIHTDAEGRMALADTLVLAAREHPELILDYATLTGSCVQALTERYSGVFSNRDALNQLLIDVGRESGERVWPFPMDKDFDDDLKSSVADILQCTLDGSGDHIHAARFLQKFVPDNVPWIHMDLSASSGKSALAQIPSGTTGFGVRFSLSLVLDHGEALKKAANAIKN
;
A
#
# COMPACT_ATOMS: atom_id res chain seq x y z
N VAL A 1 2.55 4.51 7.01
CA VAL A 1 2.06 3.15 7.29
C VAL A 1 2.82 2.16 6.42
N GLY A 2 3.15 0.96 6.92
CA GLY A 2 3.89 -0.03 6.15
C GLY A 2 3.37 -1.45 6.31
N LYS A 3 3.11 -2.15 5.19
CA LYS A 3 2.86 -3.61 5.19
C LYS A 3 4.11 -4.34 5.64
N GLY A 4 3.96 -5.22 6.63
CA GLY A 4 5.03 -5.97 7.26
C GLY A 4 4.72 -7.46 7.39
N ILE A 5 4.34 -8.11 6.28
CA ILE A 5 4.17 -9.57 6.28
C ILE A 5 5.55 -10.19 6.22
N ILE A 6 6.07 -10.63 7.38
CA ILE A 6 7.46 -11.09 7.51
C ILE A 6 7.70 -12.44 6.83
N PHE A 7 6.66 -13.20 6.56
CA PHE A 7 6.62 -14.31 5.61
C PHE A 7 5.19 -14.56 5.14
N ASP A 8 5.00 -14.70 3.83
CA ASP A 8 3.70 -14.96 3.22
C ASP A 8 3.66 -16.33 2.54
N THR A 9 2.91 -17.25 3.13
CA THR A 9 2.66 -18.58 2.55
C THR A 9 1.48 -18.63 1.58
N GLY A 10 0.68 -17.54 1.53
CA GLY A 10 -0.61 -17.51 0.86
C GLY A 10 -1.77 -17.97 1.74
N GLY A 11 -1.50 -18.44 2.96
CA GLY A 11 -2.54 -19.01 3.83
C GLY A 11 -3.11 -20.32 3.26
N THR A 12 -4.42 -20.52 3.37
CA THR A 12 -5.07 -21.73 2.81
C THR A 12 -5.06 -21.74 1.28
N ASN A 13 -4.95 -20.60 0.62
CA ASN A 13 -4.64 -20.48 -0.81
C ASN A 13 -3.12 -20.49 -1.02
N LEU A 14 -2.50 -21.61 -0.67
CA LEU A 14 -1.07 -21.80 -0.59
C LEU A 14 -0.35 -21.43 -1.90
N LYS A 15 0.67 -20.59 -1.79
CA LYS A 15 1.49 -20.20 -2.94
C LYS A 15 2.22 -21.42 -3.54
N PRO A 16 2.35 -21.49 -4.88
CA PRO A 16 3.28 -22.43 -5.52
C PRO A 16 4.72 -22.18 -5.05
N PHE A 17 5.55 -23.22 -5.00
CA PHE A 17 6.93 -23.17 -4.51
C PHE A 17 7.73 -21.95 -4.99
N LYS A 18 7.73 -21.68 -6.31
CA LYS A 18 8.52 -20.57 -6.88
C LYS A 18 8.01 -19.19 -6.44
N ALA A 19 6.70 -19.05 -6.23
CA ALA A 19 6.11 -17.79 -5.78
C ALA A 19 6.33 -17.57 -4.26
N MET A 20 6.48 -18.65 -3.49
CA MET A 20 6.70 -18.57 -2.05
C MET A 20 8.17 -18.30 -1.67
N LEU A 21 9.12 -18.66 -2.53
CA LEU A 21 10.54 -18.72 -2.19
C LEU A 21 11.09 -17.42 -1.60
N ASP A 22 10.69 -16.28 -2.15
CA ASP A 22 11.19 -14.95 -1.76
C ASP A 22 10.19 -14.17 -0.88
N MET A 23 9.18 -14.83 -0.31
CA MET A 23 8.14 -14.14 0.47
C MET A 23 8.61 -13.59 1.83
N HIS A 24 9.86 -13.78 2.21
CA HIS A 24 10.50 -13.05 3.31
C HIS A 24 10.71 -11.55 2.98
N HIS A 25 10.56 -11.13 1.72
CA HIS A 25 10.59 -9.72 1.29
C HIS A 25 9.23 -9.01 1.39
N ASP A 26 8.17 -9.70 1.76
CA ASP A 26 6.81 -9.17 1.78
C ASP A 26 6.55 -8.17 2.94
N MET A 27 7.62 -7.79 3.60
CA MET A 27 7.70 -6.77 4.64
C MET A 27 8.39 -5.47 4.18
N ALA A 28 8.69 -5.32 2.90
CA ALA A 28 9.40 -4.15 2.38
C ALA A 28 8.66 -2.84 2.66
N GLY A 29 7.33 -2.84 2.68
CA GLY A 29 6.54 -1.67 3.06
C GLY A 29 6.86 -1.15 4.46
N SER A 30 6.96 -2.05 5.45
CA SER A 30 7.37 -1.68 6.81
C SER A 30 8.82 -1.19 6.86
N ALA A 31 9.71 -1.80 6.10
CA ALA A 31 11.10 -1.36 6.02
C ALA A 31 11.20 0.07 5.45
N VAL A 32 10.43 0.40 4.41
CA VAL A 32 10.35 1.75 3.85
C VAL A 32 9.80 2.75 4.87
N ALA A 33 8.69 2.42 5.53
CA ALA A 33 8.07 3.30 6.53
C ALA A 33 9.03 3.63 7.68
N VAL A 34 9.69 2.62 8.27
CA VAL A 34 10.69 2.81 9.34
C VAL A 34 11.90 3.60 8.85
N SER A 35 12.41 3.30 7.65
CA SER A 35 13.57 4.00 7.10
C SER A 35 13.26 5.47 6.82
N THR A 36 12.04 5.77 6.35
CA THR A 36 11.57 7.14 6.14
C THR A 36 11.48 7.89 7.48
N LEU A 37 10.85 7.28 8.50
CA LEU A 37 10.79 7.87 9.86
C LEU A 37 12.19 8.16 10.40
N LEU A 38 13.12 7.18 10.30
CA LEU A 38 14.48 7.34 10.78
C LEU A 38 15.22 8.49 10.07
N ALA A 39 15.04 8.62 8.75
CA ALA A 39 15.64 9.69 7.99
C ALA A 39 15.08 11.06 8.40
N LEU A 40 13.75 11.20 8.49
CA LEU A 40 13.09 12.44 8.92
C LEU A 40 13.49 12.83 10.35
N THR A 41 13.60 11.85 11.25
CA THR A 41 14.08 12.07 12.63
C THR A 41 15.52 12.61 12.65
N ARG A 42 16.42 12.02 11.85
CA ARG A 42 17.82 12.49 11.75
C ARG A 42 17.94 13.88 11.13
N LEU A 43 17.04 14.22 10.23
CA LEU A 43 16.96 15.55 9.61
C LEU A 43 16.27 16.58 10.52
N GLN A 44 15.75 16.15 11.67
CA GLN A 44 15.09 17.02 12.65
C GLN A 44 13.98 17.89 12.02
N VAL A 45 13.10 17.25 11.22
CA VAL A 45 12.01 17.96 10.53
C VAL A 45 11.08 18.66 11.51
N PRO A 46 10.54 19.85 11.17
CA PRO A 46 9.74 20.68 12.08
C PRO A 46 8.24 20.28 12.11
N PHE A 47 7.92 19.01 11.87
CA PHE A 47 6.56 18.47 11.90
C PHE A 47 6.53 17.09 12.54
N ALA A 48 5.38 16.69 13.09
CA ALA A 48 5.19 15.38 13.70
C ALA A 48 5.09 14.29 12.62
N VAL A 49 5.68 13.14 12.90
CA VAL A 49 5.64 11.95 12.02
C VAL A 49 5.40 10.72 12.86
N ASP A 50 4.32 10.01 12.59
CA ASP A 50 4.02 8.72 13.18
C ASP A 50 4.29 7.60 12.19
N CYS A 51 4.77 6.46 12.68
CA CYS A 51 5.03 5.29 11.86
C CYS A 51 4.25 4.08 12.39
N TRP A 52 3.34 3.58 11.58
CA TRP A 52 2.49 2.43 11.88
C TRP A 52 2.92 1.24 11.03
N LEU A 53 3.15 0.09 11.65
CA LEU A 53 3.69 -1.09 11.00
C LEU A 53 2.74 -2.27 11.17
N ALA A 54 2.21 -2.78 10.06
CA ALA A 54 1.33 -3.95 10.02
C ALA A 54 2.18 -5.24 10.02
N ILE A 55 2.82 -5.56 11.16
CA ILE A 55 3.75 -6.70 11.24
C ILE A 55 2.99 -7.96 11.66
N THR A 56 3.01 -8.95 10.77
CA THR A 56 2.42 -10.28 11.02
C THR A 56 3.03 -11.31 10.06
N GLU A 57 2.60 -12.57 10.18
CA GLU A 57 2.89 -13.63 9.19
C GLU A 57 1.57 -14.13 8.59
N ASN A 58 1.58 -14.47 7.31
CA ASN A 58 0.49 -15.22 6.69
C ASN A 58 0.86 -16.70 6.63
N ARG A 59 0.36 -17.47 7.60
CA ARG A 59 0.72 -18.89 7.78
C ARG A 59 -0.50 -19.79 7.82
N LEU A 60 -0.28 -21.02 7.38
CA LEU A 60 -1.22 -22.11 7.62
C LEU A 60 -1.24 -22.45 9.12
N SER A 61 -2.42 -22.45 9.71
CA SER A 61 -2.65 -22.91 11.08
C SER A 61 -4.11 -23.31 11.26
N GLY A 62 -4.42 -24.00 12.35
CA GLY A 62 -5.80 -24.35 12.69
C GLY A 62 -6.71 -23.13 12.96
N GLY A 63 -6.12 -21.98 13.29
CA GLY A 63 -6.85 -20.73 13.53
C GLY A 63 -6.79 -19.72 12.37
N ALA A 64 -6.11 -20.07 11.25
CA ALA A 64 -6.04 -19.18 10.09
C ALA A 64 -7.42 -19.07 9.42
N TYR A 65 -7.77 -17.86 8.97
CA TYR A 65 -9.01 -17.67 8.21
C TYR A 65 -8.94 -18.35 6.82
N LYS A 66 -10.09 -18.59 6.26
CA LYS A 66 -10.27 -19.31 4.99
C LYS A 66 -11.14 -18.49 4.04
N SER A 67 -11.12 -18.87 2.76
CA SER A 67 -12.08 -18.34 1.80
C SER A 67 -13.51 -18.55 2.32
N ARG A 68 -14.34 -17.50 2.19
CA ARG A 68 -15.72 -17.40 2.69
C ARG A 68 -15.86 -17.15 4.20
N ASP A 69 -14.78 -17.07 4.97
CA ASP A 69 -14.87 -16.55 6.32
C ASP A 69 -15.21 -15.04 6.28
N ILE A 70 -15.97 -14.59 7.26
CA ILE A 70 -16.26 -13.15 7.45
C ILE A 70 -15.46 -12.68 8.64
N VAL A 71 -14.62 -11.66 8.44
CA VAL A 71 -13.84 -11.04 9.50
C VAL A 71 -14.33 -9.61 9.73
N THR A 72 -14.15 -9.10 10.93
CA THR A 72 -14.55 -7.73 11.27
C THR A 72 -13.30 -6.88 11.49
N ALA A 73 -13.15 -5.81 10.74
CA ALA A 73 -12.09 -4.84 10.90
C ALA A 73 -12.28 -3.99 12.17
N SER A 74 -11.22 -3.31 12.62
CA SER A 74 -11.20 -2.53 13.86
C SER A 74 -12.16 -1.34 13.89
N ASN A 75 -12.70 -0.93 12.74
CA ASN A 75 -13.76 0.07 12.62
C ASN A 75 -15.18 -0.53 12.58
N GLY A 76 -15.32 -1.86 12.66
CA GLY A 76 -16.59 -2.57 12.60
C GLY A 76 -17.00 -3.05 11.21
N THR A 77 -16.28 -2.67 10.13
CA THR A 77 -16.57 -3.13 8.78
C THR A 77 -16.38 -4.63 8.66
N THR A 78 -17.38 -5.34 8.16
CA THR A 78 -17.31 -6.77 7.90
C THR A 78 -16.74 -7.04 6.51
N ILE A 79 -15.82 -7.98 6.41
CA ILE A 79 -15.08 -8.29 5.18
C ILE A 79 -15.24 -9.77 4.87
N GLU A 80 -15.78 -10.10 3.69
CA GLU A 80 -15.80 -11.47 3.19
C GLU A 80 -14.45 -11.80 2.57
N VAL A 81 -13.76 -12.79 3.14
CA VAL A 81 -12.47 -13.28 2.64
C VAL A 81 -12.71 -14.10 1.38
N ILE A 82 -12.06 -13.74 0.28
CA ILE A 82 -12.12 -14.47 -0.98
C ILE A 82 -10.84 -15.29 -1.18
N HIS A 83 -9.70 -14.66 -1.03
CA HIS A 83 -8.41 -15.28 -1.28
C HIS A 83 -7.43 -14.99 -0.16
N THR A 84 -6.98 -16.00 0.55
CA THR A 84 -6.13 -15.79 1.74
C THR A 84 -4.72 -15.28 1.42
N ASP A 85 -4.32 -15.29 0.15
CA ASP A 85 -3.08 -14.68 -0.36
C ASP A 85 -3.25 -13.17 -0.69
N ALA A 86 -4.39 -12.58 -0.38
CA ALA A 86 -4.65 -11.15 -0.39
C ALA A 86 -4.67 -10.58 1.06
N GLU A 87 -3.85 -11.12 1.93
CA GLU A 87 -3.75 -10.81 3.36
C GLU A 87 -3.20 -9.41 3.64
N GLY A 88 -2.33 -8.92 2.76
CA GLY A 88 -1.65 -7.63 2.94
C GLY A 88 -2.63 -6.47 3.09
N ARG A 89 -3.68 -6.44 2.26
CA ARG A 89 -4.73 -5.42 2.38
C ARG A 89 -5.57 -5.56 3.65
N MET A 90 -5.69 -6.76 4.20
CA MET A 90 -6.38 -7.00 5.46
C MET A 90 -5.60 -6.43 6.65
N ALA A 91 -4.28 -6.70 6.70
CA ALA A 91 -3.39 -6.14 7.72
C ALA A 91 -3.30 -4.61 7.63
N LEU A 92 -3.25 -4.07 6.40
CA LEU A 92 -3.24 -2.63 6.18
C LEU A 92 -4.56 -1.96 6.56
N ALA A 93 -5.71 -2.60 6.32
CA ALA A 93 -7.02 -2.04 6.65
C ALA A 93 -7.10 -1.61 8.12
N ASP A 94 -6.79 -2.49 9.07
CA ASP A 94 -6.79 -2.18 10.49
C ASP A 94 -5.72 -1.14 10.85
N THR A 95 -4.54 -1.23 10.24
CA THR A 95 -3.45 -0.28 10.50
C THR A 95 -3.80 1.12 10.00
N LEU A 96 -4.47 1.25 8.86
CA LEU A 96 -4.96 2.53 8.34
C LEU A 96 -6.04 3.13 9.23
N VAL A 97 -6.97 2.32 9.75
CA VAL A 97 -7.96 2.78 10.73
C VAL A 97 -7.29 3.34 11.98
N LEU A 98 -6.29 2.63 12.51
CA LEU A 98 -5.56 3.08 13.70
C LEU A 98 -4.78 4.36 13.44
N ALA A 99 -4.06 4.44 12.32
CA ALA A 99 -3.33 5.64 11.92
C ALA A 99 -4.27 6.85 11.72
N ALA A 100 -5.44 6.64 11.12
CA ALA A 100 -6.41 7.71 10.89
C ALA A 100 -7.04 8.28 12.17
N ARG A 101 -7.06 7.51 13.28
CA ARG A 101 -7.55 7.98 14.58
C ARG A 101 -6.68 9.09 15.19
N GLU A 102 -5.42 9.19 14.78
CA GLU A 102 -4.50 10.26 15.17
C GLU A 102 -4.75 11.57 14.42
N HIS A 103 -5.74 11.61 13.52
CA HIS A 103 -6.11 12.79 12.71
C HIS A 103 -4.94 13.39 11.91
N PRO A 104 -4.20 12.59 11.14
CA PRO A 104 -3.05 13.09 10.39
C PRO A 104 -3.48 14.02 9.24
N GLU A 105 -2.61 14.96 8.87
CA GLU A 105 -2.78 15.82 7.68
C GLU A 105 -2.60 15.03 6.37
N LEU A 106 -1.88 13.90 6.42
CA LEU A 106 -1.61 13.03 5.28
C LEU A 106 -1.27 11.62 5.78
N ILE A 107 -1.76 10.59 5.11
CA ILE A 107 -1.29 9.22 5.27
C ILE A 107 -0.53 8.82 4.00
N LEU A 108 0.71 8.35 4.16
CA LEU A 108 1.46 7.60 3.16
C LEU A 108 1.50 6.13 3.59
N ASP A 109 1.09 5.22 2.74
CA ASP A 109 1.31 3.80 3.00
C ASP A 109 2.07 3.10 1.89
N TYR A 110 2.80 2.07 2.28
CA TYR A 110 3.71 1.32 1.43
C TYR A 110 3.44 -0.17 1.58
N ALA A 111 3.29 -0.87 0.46
CA ALA A 111 3.08 -2.30 0.47
C ALA A 111 3.63 -2.98 -0.78
N THR A 112 4.22 -4.15 -0.64
CA THR A 112 4.36 -5.14 -1.70
C THR A 112 3.02 -5.84 -1.82
N LEU A 113 2.08 -5.21 -2.55
CA LEU A 113 0.69 -5.60 -2.38
C LEU A 113 0.17 -6.53 -3.47
N THR A 114 0.43 -6.20 -4.75
CA THR A 114 -0.21 -6.96 -5.82
C THR A 114 0.76 -7.37 -6.93
N GLY A 115 0.63 -8.62 -7.37
CA GLY A 115 1.32 -9.10 -8.57
C GLY A 115 0.84 -8.41 -9.85
N SER A 116 -0.41 -7.93 -9.88
CA SER A 116 -0.97 -7.20 -11.02
C SER A 116 -0.28 -5.85 -11.24
N CYS A 117 0.14 -5.16 -10.20
CA CYS A 117 0.94 -3.93 -10.30
C CYS A 117 2.32 -4.23 -10.94
N VAL A 118 2.98 -5.32 -10.53
CA VAL A 118 4.23 -5.77 -11.15
C VAL A 118 4.03 -6.11 -12.63
N GLN A 119 2.92 -6.75 -12.99
CA GLN A 119 2.60 -7.07 -14.39
C GLN A 119 2.36 -5.81 -15.21
N ALA A 120 1.70 -4.79 -14.65
CA ALA A 120 1.40 -3.53 -15.33
C ALA A 120 2.64 -2.64 -15.52
N LEU A 121 3.50 -2.52 -14.49
CA LEU A 121 4.58 -1.53 -14.45
C LEU A 121 5.99 -2.14 -14.46
N THR A 122 6.09 -3.45 -14.34
CA THR A 122 7.35 -4.17 -14.13
C THR A 122 8.03 -3.76 -12.81
N GLU A 123 9.27 -4.17 -12.60
CA GLU A 123 10.10 -3.79 -11.43
C GLU A 123 10.75 -2.39 -11.59
N ARG A 124 10.33 -1.59 -12.59
CA ARG A 124 10.94 -0.28 -12.89
C ARG A 124 10.16 0.92 -12.37
N TYR A 125 8.92 0.72 -12.03
CA TYR A 125 8.01 1.70 -11.44
C TYR A 125 7.27 1.06 -10.29
N SER A 126 6.82 1.86 -9.34
CA SER A 126 5.78 1.45 -8.39
C SER A 126 4.45 2.12 -8.74
N GLY A 127 3.36 1.44 -8.47
CA GLY A 127 2.02 2.02 -8.61
C GLY A 127 1.75 2.98 -7.46
N VAL A 128 1.09 4.10 -7.76
CA VAL A 128 0.57 4.99 -6.72
C VAL A 128 -0.90 5.24 -6.91
N PHE A 129 -1.60 5.38 -5.81
CA PHE A 129 -3.03 5.65 -5.74
C PHE A 129 -3.26 6.79 -4.74
N SER A 130 -4.24 7.63 -5.00
CA SER A 130 -4.57 8.70 -4.07
C SER A 130 -6.06 9.00 -4.09
N ASN A 131 -6.60 9.38 -2.94
CA ASN A 131 -7.95 9.91 -2.85
C ASN A 131 -8.02 11.42 -3.20
N ARG A 132 -6.93 11.97 -3.76
CA ARG A 132 -6.81 13.36 -4.25
C ARG A 132 -6.18 13.38 -5.64
N ASP A 133 -6.99 13.53 -6.68
CA ASP A 133 -6.52 13.52 -8.09
C ASP A 133 -5.49 14.62 -8.36
N ALA A 134 -5.58 15.73 -7.63
CA ALA A 134 -4.64 16.84 -7.73
C ALA A 134 -3.19 16.45 -7.36
N LEU A 135 -2.99 15.32 -6.66
CA LEU A 135 -1.65 14.80 -6.34
C LEU A 135 -0.99 14.08 -7.50
N ASN A 136 -1.74 13.55 -8.47
CA ASN A 136 -1.22 12.62 -9.48
C ASN A 136 0.00 13.17 -10.23
N GLN A 137 -0.07 14.42 -10.72
CA GLN A 137 1.05 15.02 -11.44
C GLN A 137 2.27 15.24 -10.54
N LEU A 138 2.04 15.74 -9.31
CA LEU A 138 3.11 15.94 -8.33
C LEU A 138 3.84 14.62 -8.03
N LEU A 139 3.12 13.52 -7.85
CA LEU A 139 3.72 12.20 -7.58
C LEU A 139 4.61 11.73 -8.75
N ILE A 140 4.18 11.96 -10.00
CA ILE A 140 4.99 11.66 -11.19
C ILE A 140 6.30 12.46 -11.19
N ASP A 141 6.21 13.76 -10.91
CA ASP A 141 7.36 14.66 -10.96
C ASP A 141 8.36 14.31 -9.84
N VAL A 142 7.87 14.11 -8.60
CA VAL A 142 8.69 13.63 -7.48
C VAL A 142 9.36 12.29 -7.79
N GLY A 143 8.62 11.37 -8.41
CA GLY A 143 9.18 10.07 -8.80
C GLY A 143 10.31 10.19 -9.82
N ARG A 144 10.25 11.15 -10.73
CA ARG A 144 11.31 11.42 -11.71
C ARG A 144 12.53 12.07 -11.04
N GLU A 145 12.31 13.05 -10.18
CA GLU A 145 13.38 13.79 -9.49
C GLU A 145 14.12 12.90 -8.49
N SER A 146 13.42 12.11 -7.69
CA SER A 146 14.01 11.17 -6.74
C SER A 146 14.71 9.98 -7.40
N GLY A 147 14.38 9.69 -8.68
CA GLY A 147 14.79 8.48 -9.38
C GLY A 147 13.99 7.23 -8.98
N GLU A 148 13.00 7.36 -8.10
CA GLU A 148 12.07 6.32 -7.68
C GLU A 148 10.72 6.53 -8.39
N ARG A 149 10.68 6.14 -9.66
CA ARG A 149 9.58 6.46 -10.57
C ARG A 149 8.28 5.77 -10.18
N VAL A 150 7.19 6.53 -10.18
CA VAL A 150 5.86 6.03 -9.90
C VAL A 150 4.90 6.32 -11.05
N TRP A 151 3.78 5.59 -11.07
CA TRP A 151 2.70 5.84 -12.00
C TRP A 151 1.35 5.79 -11.29
N PRO A 152 0.54 6.87 -11.37
CA PRO A 152 -0.79 6.89 -10.80
C PRO A 152 -1.76 6.00 -11.57
N PHE A 153 -2.57 5.25 -10.85
CA PHE A 153 -3.66 4.45 -11.38
C PHE A 153 -5.02 5.07 -11.06
N PRO A 154 -6.07 4.72 -11.80
CA PRO A 154 -7.41 5.23 -11.54
C PRO A 154 -7.95 4.76 -10.18
N MET A 155 -8.81 5.59 -9.58
CA MET A 155 -9.46 5.36 -8.29
C MET A 155 -10.97 5.63 -8.38
N ASP A 156 -11.58 5.40 -9.54
CA ASP A 156 -12.99 5.68 -9.80
C ASP A 156 -13.91 4.79 -8.95
N LYS A 157 -15.05 5.34 -8.55
CA LYS A 157 -15.96 4.66 -7.60
C LYS A 157 -16.70 3.48 -8.19
N ASP A 158 -16.80 3.38 -9.50
CA ASP A 158 -17.44 2.27 -10.20
C ASP A 158 -16.73 0.93 -9.98
N PHE A 159 -15.41 0.94 -9.71
CA PHE A 159 -14.69 -0.24 -9.26
C PHE A 159 -15.18 -0.83 -7.92
N ASP A 160 -15.90 -0.06 -7.12
CA ASP A 160 -16.52 -0.57 -5.88
C ASP A 160 -17.61 -1.61 -6.14
N ASP A 161 -18.21 -1.60 -7.33
CA ASP A 161 -19.25 -2.57 -7.69
C ASP A 161 -18.71 -4.01 -7.73
N ASP A 162 -17.43 -4.18 -8.06
CA ASP A 162 -16.76 -5.47 -8.10
C ASP A 162 -16.39 -6.00 -6.69
N LEU A 163 -16.46 -5.12 -5.68
CA LEU A 163 -16.16 -5.46 -4.29
C LEU A 163 -17.43 -5.63 -3.42
N LYS A 164 -18.60 -5.73 -4.01
CA LYS A 164 -19.87 -5.96 -3.28
C LYS A 164 -19.95 -7.40 -2.79
N SER A 165 -20.22 -7.58 -1.48
CA SER A 165 -20.56 -8.86 -0.89
C SER A 165 -22.08 -8.98 -0.68
N SER A 166 -22.59 -10.19 -0.73
CA SER A 166 -23.97 -10.51 -0.35
C SER A 166 -24.15 -10.84 1.14
N VAL A 167 -23.03 -10.98 1.88
CA VAL A 167 -23.01 -11.48 3.26
C VAL A 167 -22.17 -10.63 4.21
N ALA A 168 -21.44 -9.65 3.68
CA ALA A 168 -20.60 -8.72 4.42
C ALA A 168 -20.69 -7.31 3.81
N ASP A 169 -20.05 -6.32 4.41
CA ASP A 169 -20.03 -4.95 3.89
C ASP A 169 -19.18 -4.84 2.63
N ILE A 170 -18.12 -5.66 2.50
CA ILE A 170 -17.19 -5.62 1.36
C ILE A 170 -16.55 -6.99 1.11
N LEU A 171 -16.23 -7.29 -0.16
CA LEU A 171 -15.31 -8.37 -0.52
C LEU A 171 -13.86 -7.92 -0.29
N GLN A 172 -13.02 -8.83 0.17
CA GLN A 172 -11.58 -8.59 0.29
C GLN A 172 -10.90 -8.32 -1.05
N CYS A 173 -11.26 -9.06 -2.09
CA CYS A 173 -10.77 -8.92 -3.46
C CYS A 173 -11.80 -9.47 -4.44
N THR A 174 -11.59 -9.26 -5.74
CA THR A 174 -12.42 -9.83 -6.80
C THR A 174 -12.15 -11.33 -6.99
N LEU A 175 -13.09 -12.03 -7.62
CA LEU A 175 -12.95 -13.49 -7.86
C LEU A 175 -11.96 -13.82 -8.98
N ASP A 176 -11.83 -12.98 -9.97
CA ASP A 176 -11.00 -13.22 -11.17
C ASP A 176 -9.61 -12.55 -11.11
N GLY A 177 -9.39 -11.65 -10.14
CA GLY A 177 -8.13 -10.93 -9.96
C GLY A 177 -7.82 -9.88 -11.02
N SER A 178 -8.74 -9.60 -11.96
CA SER A 178 -8.55 -8.56 -12.96
C SER A 178 -8.43 -7.20 -12.30
N GLY A 179 -7.37 -6.42 -12.65
CA GLY A 179 -7.15 -5.10 -12.08
C GLY A 179 -6.95 -5.09 -10.56
N ASP A 180 -6.46 -6.17 -9.96
CA ASP A 180 -6.38 -6.35 -8.50
C ASP A 180 -5.67 -5.21 -7.78
N HIS A 181 -4.68 -4.53 -8.41
CA HIS A 181 -4.03 -3.34 -7.84
C HIS A 181 -5.00 -2.17 -7.65
N ILE A 182 -5.96 -1.98 -8.57
CA ILE A 182 -7.00 -0.94 -8.45
C ILE A 182 -8.00 -1.34 -7.37
N HIS A 183 -8.48 -2.58 -7.40
CA HIS A 183 -9.42 -3.10 -6.40
C HIS A 183 -8.82 -3.12 -4.99
N ALA A 184 -7.51 -3.43 -4.85
CA ALA A 184 -6.81 -3.35 -3.58
C ALA A 184 -6.79 -1.93 -3.02
N ALA A 185 -6.48 -0.94 -3.85
CA ALA A 185 -6.50 0.47 -3.46
C ALA A 185 -7.93 0.93 -3.11
N ARG A 186 -8.95 0.52 -3.89
CA ARG A 186 -10.37 0.80 -3.58
C ARG A 186 -10.79 0.17 -2.26
N PHE A 187 -10.38 -1.08 -2.01
CA PHE A 187 -10.61 -1.74 -0.72
C PHE A 187 -9.97 -0.94 0.43
N LEU A 188 -8.68 -0.58 0.33
CA LEU A 188 -7.98 0.18 1.36
C LEU A 188 -8.61 1.55 1.63
N GLN A 189 -9.10 2.22 0.60
CA GLN A 189 -9.76 3.52 0.76
C GLN A 189 -10.98 3.47 1.69
N LYS A 190 -11.67 2.35 1.84
CA LYS A 190 -12.79 2.19 2.78
C LYS A 190 -12.37 2.32 4.25
N PHE A 191 -11.07 2.20 4.53
CA PHE A 191 -10.49 2.26 5.87
C PHE A 191 -9.76 3.59 6.15
N VAL A 192 -9.79 4.52 5.18
CA VAL A 192 -9.27 5.88 5.33
C VAL A 192 -10.42 6.87 5.23
N PRO A 193 -10.65 7.73 6.24
CA PRO A 193 -11.70 8.75 6.18
C PRO A 193 -11.53 9.68 4.96
N ASP A 194 -12.63 10.08 4.34
CA ASP A 194 -12.61 10.91 3.10
C ASP A 194 -11.93 12.27 3.30
N ASN A 195 -11.93 12.80 4.52
CA ASN A 195 -11.29 14.07 4.85
C ASN A 195 -9.77 13.96 5.06
N VAL A 196 -9.23 12.75 5.16
CA VAL A 196 -7.78 12.52 5.30
C VAL A 196 -7.16 12.30 3.93
N PRO A 197 -6.26 13.16 3.44
CA PRO A 197 -5.48 12.91 2.24
C PRO A 197 -4.67 11.62 2.40
N TRP A 198 -4.70 10.78 1.36
CA TRP A 198 -4.06 9.48 1.40
C TRP A 198 -3.34 9.18 0.08
N ILE A 199 -2.16 8.60 0.21
CA ILE A 199 -1.36 8.09 -0.90
C ILE A 199 -0.95 6.66 -0.55
N HIS A 200 -1.34 5.72 -1.38
CA HIS A 200 -0.91 4.32 -1.33
C HIS A 200 0.15 4.06 -2.39
N MET A 201 1.25 3.44 -2.01
CA MET A 201 2.31 3.00 -2.92
C MET A 201 2.37 1.47 -2.96
N ASP A 202 1.97 0.89 -4.09
CA ASP A 202 2.16 -0.53 -4.37
C ASP A 202 3.57 -0.75 -4.94
N LEU A 203 4.43 -1.33 -4.10
CA LEU A 203 5.89 -1.39 -4.27
C LEU A 203 6.33 -2.44 -5.28
N SER A 204 5.87 -2.38 -6.52
CA SER A 204 6.32 -3.27 -7.59
C SER A 204 7.83 -3.16 -7.89
N ALA A 205 8.46 -2.05 -7.51
CA ALA A 205 9.90 -1.81 -7.66
C ALA A 205 10.71 -2.03 -6.37
N SER A 206 10.16 -2.71 -5.34
CA SER A 206 10.85 -2.98 -4.08
C SER A 206 12.06 -3.91 -4.22
N SER A 207 12.06 -4.73 -5.26
CA SER A 207 13.18 -5.57 -5.66
C SER A 207 13.34 -5.58 -7.17
N GLY A 208 14.53 -5.83 -7.68
CA GLY A 208 14.77 -5.87 -9.11
C GLY A 208 15.97 -6.74 -9.48
N LYS A 209 15.89 -7.40 -10.63
CA LYS A 209 16.97 -8.21 -11.18
C LYS A 209 18.09 -7.36 -11.80
N SER A 210 17.80 -6.10 -12.12
CA SER A 210 18.74 -5.15 -12.72
C SER A 210 18.74 -3.85 -11.93
N ALA A 211 19.84 -3.09 -12.04
CA ALA A 211 19.93 -1.78 -11.41
C ALA A 211 18.82 -0.83 -11.92
N LEU A 212 18.29 -0.01 -11.04
CA LEU A 212 17.32 1.03 -11.32
C LEU A 212 17.91 2.40 -10.96
N ALA A 213 18.25 3.20 -11.96
CA ALA A 213 19.01 4.44 -11.78
C ALA A 213 20.29 4.20 -10.94
N GLN A 214 20.45 4.87 -9.79
CA GLN A 214 21.57 4.67 -8.86
C GLN A 214 21.36 3.52 -7.86
N ILE A 215 20.24 2.83 -7.93
CA ILE A 215 19.92 1.70 -7.03
C ILE A 215 20.49 0.43 -7.65
N PRO A 216 21.30 -0.36 -6.93
CA PRO A 216 21.81 -1.63 -7.41
C PRO A 216 20.67 -2.66 -7.53
N SER A 217 20.96 -3.81 -8.14
CA SER A 217 20.03 -4.94 -8.18
C SER A 217 19.73 -5.52 -6.78
N GLY A 218 18.64 -6.26 -6.68
CA GLY A 218 18.17 -6.85 -5.43
C GLY A 218 17.19 -5.96 -4.70
N THR A 219 17.26 -5.90 -3.38
CA THR A 219 16.40 -5.04 -2.55
C THR A 219 16.73 -3.57 -2.76
N THR A 220 15.75 -2.78 -3.16
CA THR A 220 15.99 -1.42 -3.66
C THR A 220 15.84 -0.33 -2.60
N GLY A 221 15.07 -0.58 -1.54
CA GLY A 221 14.64 0.48 -0.61
C GLY A 221 13.74 1.53 -1.25
N PHE A 222 13.11 1.19 -2.39
CA PHE A 222 12.21 2.06 -3.13
C PHE A 222 11.10 2.62 -2.23
N GLY A 223 10.86 3.91 -2.33
CA GLY A 223 9.87 4.66 -1.54
C GLY A 223 10.51 5.58 -0.49
N VAL A 224 11.71 5.30 -0.01
CA VAL A 224 12.36 6.16 1.01
C VAL A 224 12.74 7.52 0.42
N ARG A 225 13.50 7.54 -0.68
CA ARG A 225 13.90 8.81 -1.31
C ARG A 225 12.72 9.55 -1.91
N PHE A 226 11.78 8.82 -2.51
CA PHE A 226 10.53 9.39 -2.98
C PHE A 226 9.83 10.16 -1.86
N SER A 227 9.66 9.52 -0.70
CA SER A 227 8.97 10.13 0.44
C SER A 227 9.69 11.33 1.01
N LEU A 228 11.02 11.25 1.12
CA LEU A 228 11.83 12.40 1.56
C LEU A 228 11.70 13.57 0.59
N SER A 229 11.85 13.33 -0.71
CA SER A 229 11.67 14.38 -1.72
C SER A 229 10.26 14.98 -1.69
N LEU A 230 9.23 14.13 -1.58
CA LEU A 230 7.84 14.59 -1.52
C LEU A 230 7.60 15.54 -0.34
N VAL A 231 8.08 15.21 0.86
CA VAL A 231 7.76 16.00 2.05
C VAL A 231 8.74 17.15 2.32
N LEU A 232 10.01 17.02 1.88
CA LEU A 232 11.04 18.03 2.13
C LEU A 232 11.16 19.06 0.99
N ASP A 233 11.18 18.56 -0.26
CA ASP A 233 11.40 19.44 -1.42
C ASP A 233 10.09 19.99 -1.98
N HIS A 234 8.98 19.24 -1.81
CA HIS A 234 7.67 19.55 -2.39
C HIS A 234 6.56 19.80 -1.34
N GLY A 235 6.89 20.02 -0.08
CA GLY A 235 5.93 20.13 1.03
C GLY A 235 4.79 21.14 0.81
N GLU A 236 5.07 22.31 0.27
CA GLU A 236 4.05 23.34 -0.03
C GLU A 236 3.12 22.89 -1.19
N ALA A 237 3.67 22.31 -2.26
CA ALA A 237 2.88 21.77 -3.35
C ALA A 237 2.02 20.59 -2.89
N LEU A 238 2.59 19.73 -2.02
CA LEU A 238 1.90 18.62 -1.39
C LEU A 238 0.71 19.11 -0.57
N LYS A 239 0.89 20.08 0.33
CA LYS A 239 -0.20 20.67 1.13
C LYS A 239 -1.31 21.24 0.25
N LYS A 240 -0.93 21.98 -0.77
CA LYS A 240 -1.90 22.59 -1.71
C LYS A 240 -2.72 21.51 -2.43
N ALA A 241 -2.06 20.47 -2.97
CA ALA A 241 -2.74 19.40 -3.71
C ALA A 241 -3.56 18.48 -2.79
N ALA A 242 -3.06 18.18 -1.59
CA ALA A 242 -3.75 17.37 -0.61
C ALA A 242 -5.05 18.02 -0.10
N ASN A 243 -5.08 19.35 0.01
CA ASN A 243 -6.24 20.12 0.44
C ASN A 243 -7.14 20.59 -0.72
N ALA A 244 -6.81 20.25 -1.97
CA ALA A 244 -7.68 20.53 -3.10
C ALA A 244 -8.99 19.75 -2.94
N ILE A 245 -10.10 20.48 -2.97
CA ILE A 245 -11.44 19.88 -2.87
C ILE A 245 -11.65 19.00 -4.09
N LYS A 246 -12.19 17.79 -3.90
CA LYS A 246 -12.69 16.95 -4.99
C LYS A 246 -13.81 17.74 -5.70
N ASN A 247 -13.57 18.19 -6.94
CA ASN A 247 -14.60 18.75 -7.79
C ASN A 247 -15.59 17.66 -8.23
#